data_b9d20115c811d10b9cec08ea91cf6a0f
#
_entry.id   b9d20115c811d10b9cec08ea91cf6a0f
#
_cell.length_a   1.000
_cell.length_b   1.000
_cell.length_c   1.000
_cell.angle_alpha   90.00
_cell.angle_beta   90.00
_cell.angle_gamma   90.00
#
_symmetry.space_group_name_H-M   'P 1'
#
loop_
_entity.id
_entity.type
_entity.pdbx_description
1 polymer ?
#
loop_
_entity_poly.entity_id
_entity_poly.type
_entity_poly.pdbx_seq_one_letter_code
_entity_poly.pdbx_strand_id
1 'polypeptide(L)'
;LTLSGSGIAQAIWTAAAVHPTASVRSGAVTISQTGFAELATTYTSTALSTTKLIMVSNEGVPASYSLVLGSASSTPASFAEAITVRTWAIDATDTCASTPSTGTRSSTWASGLTLSGSLAPGASARYCVQTSITSAAAGNAPGTTMTARMDLQGRADNWTSPVTTLLIVQKVADTAPRSLAAVKKTASSISLSWDAPDDKSVTRYQLYRGSTAVSSAQTATTFTDTGLMANTAYGYTVYSVDGDDNRLAASNVLAVTTDRKVPAPNTWYHVVTAAGSCVDAAAPQEEGRVLATTLCSTASSSSFRFVADAEGAYTVNAKTNARVWDSRAKKQGSSDVTLSVEDGGAQRLERHFALISVDDSTGAVQIRGMQVSKHCMQSGASGTALTMQPCDTTIPIQDNQQFTLVEVAP
;
A
#
# COMPACT_ATOMS: atom_id res chain seq x y z
N LEU A 1 -37.00 23.87 -47.33
CA LEU A 1 -35.73 24.15 -46.67
C LEU A 1 -35.48 23.01 -45.69
N THR A 2 -34.65 22.05 -46.07
CA THR A 2 -34.18 20.97 -45.16
C THR A 2 -32.87 21.41 -44.53
N LEU A 3 -32.90 21.68 -43.26
CA LEU A 3 -31.70 21.81 -42.41
C LEU A 3 -31.18 20.41 -42.09
N SER A 4 -30.10 19.97 -42.75
CA SER A 4 -29.34 18.81 -42.30
C SER A 4 -28.21 19.31 -41.38
N GLY A 5 -28.21 18.77 -40.13
CA GLY A 5 -27.35 19.21 -39.06
C GLY A 5 -25.89 18.89 -39.29
N SER A 6 -25.09 19.87 -39.09
CA SER A 6 -23.76 19.89 -38.53
C SER A 6 -23.43 21.36 -38.23
N GLY A 7 -23.64 21.80 -36.99
CA GLY A 7 -23.08 22.93 -36.26
C GLY A 7 -22.68 24.24 -36.96
N ILE A 8 -23.11 24.51 -38.19
CA ILE A 8 -22.80 25.71 -38.95
C ILE A 8 -24.11 26.49 -39.16
N ALA A 9 -24.27 27.61 -38.46
CA ALA A 9 -25.35 28.54 -38.72
C ALA A 9 -25.06 29.22 -40.06
N GLN A 10 -25.74 28.79 -41.14
CA GLN A 10 -25.74 29.49 -42.42
C GLN A 10 -26.94 30.45 -42.46
N ALA A 11 -26.67 31.73 -42.60
CA ALA A 11 -27.71 32.70 -42.91
C ALA A 11 -27.82 32.86 -44.41
N ILE A 12 -28.96 32.48 -44.97
CA ILE A 12 -29.28 32.74 -46.39
C ILE A 12 -30.13 34.00 -46.43
N TRP A 13 -29.59 35.04 -47.05
CA TRP A 13 -30.31 36.26 -47.33
C TRP A 13 -30.91 36.19 -48.76
N THR A 14 -32.20 36.29 -48.88
CA THR A 14 -32.86 36.59 -50.18
C THR A 14 -33.11 38.06 -50.23
N ALA A 15 -32.31 38.79 -51.00
CA ALA A 15 -32.63 40.21 -51.36
C ALA A 15 -33.44 40.24 -52.60
N ALA A 16 -34.56 40.99 -52.59
CA ALA A 16 -35.27 41.35 -53.82
C ALA A 16 -34.35 42.24 -54.66
N ALA A 17 -34.06 41.84 -55.90
CA ALA A 17 -33.12 42.50 -56.79
C ALA A 17 -33.64 43.89 -57.20
N VAL A 18 -33.09 44.92 -56.56
CA VAL A 18 -33.36 46.35 -57.03
C VAL A 18 -32.06 47.03 -57.50
N HIS A 19 -30.83 46.43 -57.26
CA HIS A 19 -29.58 46.96 -57.78
C HIS A 19 -28.64 45.84 -58.28
N PRO A 20 -28.16 45.95 -59.54
CA PRO A 20 -27.37 44.87 -60.17
C PRO A 20 -25.91 44.77 -59.74
N THR A 21 -25.48 45.46 -58.69
CA THR A 21 -24.08 45.50 -58.24
C THR A 21 -23.87 45.03 -56.80
N ALA A 22 -24.89 44.60 -56.08
CA ALA A 22 -24.71 44.08 -54.72
C ALA A 22 -24.40 42.58 -54.72
N SER A 23 -23.17 42.16 -54.48
CA SER A 23 -22.86 40.78 -54.25
C SER A 23 -23.23 40.42 -52.78
N VAL A 24 -24.25 39.60 -52.65
CA VAL A 24 -24.58 39.02 -51.32
C VAL A 24 -23.58 37.86 -51.03
N ARG A 25 -22.75 37.98 -50.05
CA ARG A 25 -21.89 36.91 -49.60
C ARG A 25 -22.56 36.23 -48.40
N SER A 26 -22.87 34.95 -48.52
CA SER A 26 -23.21 34.13 -47.38
C SER A 26 -21.91 33.69 -46.70
N GLY A 27 -21.82 33.80 -45.38
CA GLY A 27 -20.66 33.38 -44.62
C GLY A 27 -21.07 32.84 -43.25
N ALA A 28 -20.29 31.96 -42.72
CA ALA A 28 -20.47 31.42 -41.38
C ALA A 28 -19.40 31.99 -40.43
N VAL A 29 -19.75 32.14 -39.15
CA VAL A 29 -18.80 32.41 -38.10
C VAL A 29 -18.14 31.09 -37.72
N THR A 30 -16.92 30.86 -38.23
CA THR A 30 -16.19 29.60 -38.03
C THR A 30 -14.89 29.87 -37.27
N ILE A 31 -14.95 29.78 -35.94
CA ILE A 31 -13.81 29.92 -35.05
C ILE A 31 -13.47 28.56 -34.46
N SER A 32 -12.21 28.18 -34.54
CA SER A 32 -11.66 26.94 -33.99
C SER A 32 -10.48 27.23 -33.10
N GLN A 33 -10.06 26.24 -32.33
CA GLN A 33 -8.84 26.30 -31.53
C GLN A 33 -8.06 24.98 -31.56
N THR A 34 -6.74 25.08 -31.32
CA THR A 34 -5.85 23.92 -31.09
C THR A 34 -4.95 24.16 -29.89
N GLY A 35 -4.43 23.08 -29.29
CA GLY A 35 -3.43 23.13 -28.23
C GLY A 35 -4.00 23.09 -26.81
N PHE A 36 -5.30 23.35 -26.56
CA PHE A 36 -5.84 23.33 -25.19
C PHE A 36 -5.71 21.96 -24.54
N ALA A 37 -5.92 20.87 -25.27
CA ALA A 37 -5.81 19.51 -24.76
C ALA A 37 -4.41 19.20 -24.18
N GLU A 38 -3.37 19.86 -24.70
CA GLU A 38 -1.98 19.67 -24.27
C GLU A 38 -1.67 20.29 -22.89
N LEU A 39 -2.57 21.13 -22.34
CA LEU A 39 -2.48 21.65 -20.98
C LEU A 39 -2.87 20.61 -19.91
N ALA A 40 -3.41 19.44 -20.29
CA ALA A 40 -3.60 18.34 -19.36
C ALA A 40 -2.25 18.00 -18.72
N THR A 41 -2.19 18.03 -17.38
CA THR A 41 -0.91 17.95 -16.67
C THR A 41 -1.02 17.22 -15.34
N THR A 42 0.05 16.54 -15.00
CA THR A 42 0.29 16.03 -13.65
C THR A 42 1.46 16.79 -13.06
N TYR A 43 1.18 17.59 -12.03
CA TYR A 43 2.22 18.27 -11.26
C TYR A 43 2.91 17.27 -10.34
N THR A 44 4.22 17.37 -10.23
CA THR A 44 5.05 16.55 -9.35
C THR A 44 5.86 17.48 -8.44
N SER A 45 6.61 16.94 -7.48
CA SER A 45 7.51 17.72 -6.63
C SER A 45 8.57 18.50 -7.42
N THR A 46 8.89 18.06 -8.65
CA THR A 46 9.92 18.69 -9.53
C THR A 46 9.34 19.37 -10.77
N ALA A 47 8.13 19.01 -11.20
CA ALA A 47 7.46 19.57 -12.38
C ALA A 47 6.20 20.33 -11.95
N LEU A 48 6.38 21.59 -11.58
CA LEU A 48 5.37 22.47 -10.99
C LEU A 48 4.67 23.39 -12.00
N SER A 49 5.02 23.31 -13.28
CA SER A 49 4.40 24.14 -14.33
C SER A 49 4.42 23.43 -15.67
N THR A 50 3.48 23.80 -16.52
CA THR A 50 3.47 23.47 -17.96
C THR A 50 3.08 24.70 -18.76
N THR A 51 3.68 24.84 -19.95
CA THR A 51 3.37 25.95 -20.88
C THR A 51 3.08 25.36 -22.25
N LYS A 52 1.96 25.77 -22.83
CA LYS A 52 1.51 25.27 -24.14
C LYS A 52 1.02 26.42 -25.03
N LEU A 53 1.15 26.21 -26.33
CA LEU A 53 0.60 27.10 -27.34
C LEU A 53 -0.89 26.79 -27.56
N ILE A 54 -1.73 27.80 -27.42
CA ILE A 54 -3.13 27.73 -27.87
C ILE A 54 -3.27 28.67 -29.07
N MET A 55 -3.81 28.15 -30.16
CA MET A 55 -4.06 28.91 -31.36
C MET A 55 -5.57 28.99 -31.59
N VAL A 56 -6.08 30.19 -31.82
CA VAL A 56 -7.47 30.48 -32.23
C VAL A 56 -7.45 30.88 -33.70
N SER A 57 -8.18 30.18 -34.54
CA SER A 57 -8.21 30.39 -35.99
C SER A 57 -9.61 30.73 -36.48
N ASN A 58 -9.69 31.60 -37.48
CA ASN A 58 -10.94 31.96 -38.15
C ASN A 58 -10.91 31.51 -39.61
N GLU A 59 -11.77 30.55 -39.96
CA GLU A 59 -11.94 30.07 -41.33
C GLU A 59 -13.20 30.67 -42.01
N GLY A 60 -13.97 31.48 -41.26
CA GLY A 60 -15.23 32.04 -41.70
C GLY A 60 -15.14 33.53 -42.12
N VAL A 61 -16.21 34.26 -41.89
CA VAL A 61 -16.25 35.73 -42.06
C VAL A 61 -15.41 36.43 -40.99
N PRO A 62 -15.04 37.74 -41.20
CA PRO A 62 -14.38 38.51 -40.15
C PRO A 62 -15.18 38.41 -38.84
N ALA A 63 -14.56 37.98 -37.76
CA ALA A 63 -15.24 37.76 -36.49
C ALA A 63 -14.39 38.12 -35.28
N SER A 64 -15.03 38.62 -34.25
CA SER A 64 -14.44 38.64 -32.91
C SER A 64 -14.59 37.28 -32.26
N TYR A 65 -13.75 36.99 -31.30
CA TYR A 65 -13.84 35.77 -30.47
C TYR A 65 -13.71 36.07 -28.99
N SER A 66 -14.27 35.20 -28.18
CA SER A 66 -14.08 35.13 -26.73
C SER A 66 -13.67 33.71 -26.39
N LEU A 67 -12.52 33.57 -25.74
CA LEU A 67 -11.98 32.33 -25.22
C LEU A 67 -11.91 32.47 -23.72
N VAL A 68 -12.74 31.71 -22.99
CA VAL A 68 -12.84 31.74 -21.54
C VAL A 68 -12.14 30.50 -20.97
N LEU A 69 -11.18 30.71 -20.11
CA LEU A 69 -10.49 29.68 -19.33
C LEU A 69 -11.02 29.69 -17.90
N GLY A 70 -11.37 28.53 -17.32
CA GLY A 70 -11.87 28.42 -15.96
C GLY A 70 -11.88 26.99 -15.47
N SER A 71 -12.42 26.74 -14.29
CA SER A 71 -12.64 25.40 -13.75
C SER A 71 -14.06 24.91 -14.03
N ALA A 72 -14.21 23.65 -14.41
CA ALA A 72 -15.50 22.97 -14.47
C ALA A 72 -15.82 22.27 -13.15
N SER A 73 -14.82 21.66 -12.53
CA SER A 73 -14.92 21.01 -11.22
C SER A 73 -13.54 20.96 -10.54
N SER A 74 -13.54 20.97 -9.21
CA SER A 74 -12.33 20.80 -8.40
C SER A 74 -12.70 20.17 -7.05
N THR A 75 -11.92 19.19 -6.63
CA THR A 75 -12.08 18.57 -5.32
C THR A 75 -10.71 18.46 -4.64
N PRO A 76 -10.46 19.23 -3.57
CA PRO A 76 -11.31 20.32 -3.02
C PRO A 76 -11.39 21.54 -3.95
N ALA A 77 -12.37 22.43 -3.73
CA ALA A 77 -12.53 23.66 -4.52
C ALA A 77 -11.28 24.57 -4.48
N SER A 78 -10.63 24.64 -3.34
CA SER A 78 -9.37 25.38 -3.12
C SER A 78 -8.21 24.93 -4.02
N PHE A 79 -8.27 23.76 -4.61
CA PHE A 79 -7.23 23.29 -5.54
C PHE A 79 -7.24 24.10 -6.85
N ALA A 80 -8.41 24.48 -7.37
CA ALA A 80 -8.49 25.36 -8.52
C ALA A 80 -8.00 26.80 -8.23
N GLU A 81 -8.07 27.25 -6.98
CA GLU A 81 -7.52 28.52 -6.52
C GLU A 81 -5.98 28.47 -6.42
N ALA A 82 -5.43 27.30 -6.11
CA ALA A 82 -3.98 27.10 -5.94
C ALA A 82 -3.22 27.05 -7.27
N ILE A 83 -3.89 26.81 -8.40
CA ILE A 83 -3.26 26.74 -9.72
C ILE A 83 -3.40 28.07 -10.44
N THR A 84 -2.26 28.72 -10.67
CA THR A 84 -2.17 29.96 -11.44
C THR A 84 -2.21 29.66 -12.93
N VAL A 85 -2.99 30.47 -13.67
CA VAL A 85 -3.04 30.49 -15.13
C VAL A 85 -2.46 31.81 -15.62
N ARG A 86 -1.41 31.76 -16.42
CA ARG A 86 -0.78 32.93 -17.05
C ARG A 86 -0.89 32.81 -18.56
N THR A 87 -1.18 33.94 -19.23
CA THR A 87 -1.33 33.96 -20.68
C THR A 87 -0.65 35.19 -21.27
N TRP A 88 -0.06 35.05 -22.45
CA TRP A 88 0.49 36.12 -23.24
C TRP A 88 0.38 35.81 -24.73
N ALA A 89 0.16 36.84 -25.52
CA ALA A 89 0.13 36.71 -26.99
C ALA A 89 1.55 36.60 -27.54
N ILE A 90 1.72 35.87 -28.62
CA ILE A 90 2.98 35.73 -29.36
C ILE A 90 2.76 35.88 -30.88
N ASP A 91 3.80 36.30 -31.58
CA ASP A 91 3.79 36.41 -33.05
C ASP A 91 3.91 35.03 -33.73
N ALA A 92 3.71 34.99 -35.06
CA ALA A 92 3.64 33.75 -35.81
C ALA A 92 4.93 32.91 -35.74
N THR A 93 6.08 33.55 -35.59
CA THR A 93 7.42 32.92 -35.53
C THR A 93 7.87 32.57 -34.12
N ASP A 94 7.20 33.09 -33.09
CA ASP A 94 7.60 32.95 -31.71
C ASP A 94 7.18 31.59 -31.11
N THR A 95 7.87 31.19 -30.04
CA THR A 95 7.61 29.99 -29.27
C THR A 95 7.29 30.32 -27.82
N CYS A 96 6.66 29.41 -27.10
CA CYS A 96 6.33 29.57 -25.69
C CYS A 96 7.52 29.29 -24.74
N ALA A 97 8.75 29.60 -25.16
CA ALA A 97 9.96 29.24 -24.42
C ALA A 97 10.20 30.05 -23.14
N SER A 98 9.69 31.29 -23.09
CA SER A 98 9.85 32.17 -21.92
C SER A 98 8.61 33.02 -21.69
N THR A 99 8.37 33.36 -20.42
CA THR A 99 7.30 34.31 -20.04
C THR A 99 7.82 35.73 -20.22
N PRO A 100 7.15 36.55 -21.06
CA PRO A 100 7.59 37.96 -21.22
C PRO A 100 7.34 38.74 -19.94
N SER A 101 8.11 39.79 -19.76
CA SER A 101 8.00 40.73 -18.63
C SER A 101 6.78 41.65 -18.69
N THR A 102 6.21 41.83 -19.88
CA THR A 102 5.06 42.71 -20.16
C THR A 102 3.99 41.98 -20.96
N GLY A 103 2.76 42.47 -20.93
CA GLY A 103 1.64 41.86 -21.70
C GLY A 103 1.08 40.56 -21.16
N THR A 104 1.58 40.09 -20.01
CA THR A 104 1.11 38.87 -19.38
C THR A 104 -0.15 39.14 -18.55
N ARG A 105 -1.18 38.31 -18.73
CA ARG A 105 -2.35 38.25 -17.84
C ARG A 105 -2.19 37.06 -16.90
N SER A 106 -2.63 37.22 -15.66
CA SER A 106 -2.54 36.16 -14.63
C SER A 106 -3.86 36.07 -13.87
N SER A 107 -4.30 34.84 -13.61
CA SER A 107 -5.48 34.52 -12.80
C SER A 107 -5.29 33.13 -12.19
N THR A 108 -6.34 32.57 -11.60
CA THR A 108 -6.41 31.15 -11.21
C THR A 108 -7.48 30.44 -12.04
N TRP A 109 -7.47 29.09 -12.01
CA TRP A 109 -8.56 28.37 -12.66
C TRP A 109 -9.92 28.66 -12.02
N ALA A 110 -9.96 28.91 -10.72
CA ALA A 110 -11.18 29.25 -10.00
C ALA A 110 -11.75 30.61 -10.41
N SER A 111 -10.89 31.62 -10.55
CA SER A 111 -11.30 32.98 -10.94
C SER A 111 -11.50 33.13 -12.45
N GLY A 112 -10.87 32.25 -13.23
CA GLY A 112 -10.93 32.24 -14.67
C GLY A 112 -10.17 33.39 -15.36
N LEU A 113 -10.06 33.30 -16.68
CA LEU A 113 -9.39 34.30 -17.52
C LEU A 113 -10.05 34.32 -18.92
N THR A 114 -10.31 35.50 -19.44
CA THR A 114 -10.88 35.66 -20.79
C THR A 114 -9.87 36.29 -21.74
N LEU A 115 -9.64 35.63 -22.87
CA LEU A 115 -8.91 36.15 -24.02
C LEU A 115 -9.90 36.52 -25.13
N SER A 116 -9.71 37.66 -25.74
CA SER A 116 -10.60 38.12 -26.83
C SER A 116 -9.80 38.87 -27.88
N GLY A 117 -10.32 38.89 -29.07
CA GLY A 117 -9.74 39.61 -30.22
C GLY A 117 -10.65 39.55 -31.44
N SER A 118 -10.16 40.06 -32.55
CA SER A 118 -10.85 40.00 -33.85
C SER A 118 -9.90 39.39 -34.87
N LEU A 119 -10.44 38.51 -35.73
CA LEU A 119 -9.68 37.79 -36.75
C LEU A 119 -10.32 37.98 -38.11
N ALA A 120 -9.49 38.33 -39.09
CA ALA A 120 -9.87 38.26 -40.49
C ALA A 120 -10.02 36.81 -40.96
N PRO A 121 -10.69 36.52 -42.06
CA PRO A 121 -10.70 35.18 -42.66
C PRO A 121 -9.31 34.64 -42.91
N GLY A 122 -9.04 33.40 -42.47
CA GLY A 122 -7.72 32.75 -42.56
C GLY A 122 -6.68 33.21 -41.52
N ALA A 123 -7.03 34.16 -40.66
CA ALA A 123 -6.12 34.66 -39.63
C ALA A 123 -6.20 33.82 -38.35
N SER A 124 -5.11 33.85 -37.56
CA SER A 124 -5.02 33.16 -36.28
C SER A 124 -4.41 34.06 -35.21
N ALA A 125 -4.88 33.95 -33.99
CA ALA A 125 -4.25 34.49 -32.78
C ALA A 125 -3.54 33.37 -31.99
N ARG A 126 -2.36 33.65 -31.48
CA ARG A 126 -1.50 32.70 -30.78
C ARG A 126 -1.27 33.16 -29.38
N TYR A 127 -1.50 32.27 -28.44
CA TYR A 127 -1.31 32.51 -26.99
C TYR A 127 -0.48 31.41 -26.38
N CYS A 128 0.53 31.80 -25.62
CA CYS A 128 1.12 30.89 -24.66
C CYS A 128 0.27 30.90 -23.40
N VAL A 129 -0.09 29.71 -22.93
CA VAL A 129 -0.81 29.50 -21.69
C VAL A 129 0.07 28.65 -20.78
N GLN A 130 0.43 29.22 -19.64
CA GLN A 130 1.18 28.55 -18.59
C GLN A 130 0.24 28.27 -17.43
N THR A 131 0.28 27.06 -16.93
CA THR A 131 -0.35 26.71 -15.65
C THR A 131 0.73 26.29 -14.66
N SER A 132 0.61 26.73 -13.42
CA SER A 132 1.61 26.45 -12.40
C SER A 132 1.01 26.36 -11.00
N ILE A 133 1.62 25.54 -10.16
CA ILE A 133 1.33 25.42 -8.74
C ILE A 133 2.61 25.67 -7.95
N THR A 134 2.52 26.22 -6.73
CA THR A 134 3.69 26.33 -5.87
C THR A 134 4.06 24.99 -5.24
N SER A 135 5.33 24.79 -4.90
CA SER A 135 5.79 23.56 -4.22
C SER A 135 5.01 23.29 -2.93
N ALA A 136 4.77 24.34 -2.12
CA ALA A 136 3.98 24.21 -0.90
C ALA A 136 2.53 23.78 -1.17
N ALA A 137 1.87 24.36 -2.20
CA ALA A 137 0.50 23.98 -2.55
C ALA A 137 0.43 22.56 -3.11
N ALA A 138 1.40 22.13 -3.91
CA ALA A 138 1.50 20.77 -4.42
C ALA A 138 1.73 19.77 -3.27
N GLY A 139 2.62 20.06 -2.34
CA GLY A 139 2.89 19.22 -1.17
C GLY A 139 1.70 19.08 -0.23
N ASN A 140 0.80 20.05 -0.18
CA ASN A 140 -0.42 20.01 0.62
C ASN A 140 -1.61 19.36 -0.09
N ALA A 141 -1.49 19.01 -1.36
CA ALA A 141 -2.59 18.52 -2.19
C ALA A 141 -2.24 17.23 -2.98
N PRO A 142 -1.51 16.24 -2.41
CA PRO A 142 -1.17 15.02 -3.15
C PRO A 142 -2.42 14.28 -3.60
N GLY A 143 -2.40 13.77 -4.82
CA GLY A 143 -3.51 13.01 -5.41
C GLY A 143 -4.74 13.82 -5.80
N THR A 144 -4.77 15.14 -5.55
CA THR A 144 -5.92 15.99 -5.90
C THR A 144 -6.03 16.20 -7.41
N THR A 145 -7.27 16.39 -7.88
CA THR A 145 -7.58 16.58 -9.29
C THR A 145 -8.57 17.73 -9.49
N MET A 146 -8.46 18.40 -10.63
CA MET A 146 -9.46 19.31 -11.13
C MET A 146 -9.70 19.12 -12.62
N THR A 147 -10.88 19.51 -13.08
CA THR A 147 -11.19 19.63 -14.50
C THR A 147 -11.18 21.10 -14.89
N ALA A 148 -10.23 21.47 -15.72
CA ALA A 148 -10.18 22.78 -16.33
C ALA A 148 -11.08 22.80 -17.58
N ARG A 149 -11.70 23.94 -17.81
CA ARG A 149 -12.65 24.19 -18.91
C ARG A 149 -12.17 25.34 -19.77
N MET A 150 -12.35 25.20 -21.06
CA MET A 150 -12.22 26.27 -22.02
C MET A 150 -13.51 26.39 -22.84
N ASP A 151 -14.07 27.59 -22.95
CA ASP A 151 -15.20 27.92 -23.82
C ASP A 151 -14.72 28.88 -24.88
N LEU A 152 -14.95 28.54 -26.15
CA LEU A 152 -14.66 29.39 -27.31
C LEU A 152 -15.94 29.72 -28.03
N GLN A 153 -16.16 31.00 -28.29
CA GLN A 153 -17.27 31.50 -29.09
C GLN A 153 -16.81 32.60 -30.03
N GLY A 154 -17.26 32.57 -31.27
CA GLY A 154 -17.06 33.60 -32.28
C GLY A 154 -18.30 34.47 -32.45
N ARG A 155 -18.13 35.73 -32.87
CA ARG A 155 -19.20 36.67 -33.17
C ARG A 155 -18.85 37.55 -34.37
N ALA A 156 -19.79 37.65 -35.31
CA ALA A 156 -19.76 38.62 -36.41
C ALA A 156 -21.08 39.38 -36.42
N ASP A 157 -21.04 40.67 -36.15
CA ASP A 157 -22.24 41.51 -35.99
C ASP A 157 -23.26 40.91 -35.02
N ASN A 158 -24.42 40.51 -35.49
CA ASN A 158 -25.48 39.88 -34.70
C ASN A 158 -25.43 38.33 -34.70
N TRP A 159 -24.45 37.73 -35.37
CA TRP A 159 -24.30 36.29 -35.48
C TRP A 159 -23.24 35.76 -34.50
N THR A 160 -23.55 34.67 -33.82
CA THR A 160 -22.61 33.98 -32.93
C THR A 160 -22.45 32.52 -33.34
N SER A 161 -21.23 31.99 -33.23
CA SER A 161 -21.02 30.56 -33.33
C SER A 161 -21.60 29.84 -32.09
N PRO A 162 -21.91 28.54 -32.18
CA PRO A 162 -22.06 27.73 -30.96
C PRO A 162 -20.82 27.86 -30.05
N VAL A 163 -21.02 27.72 -28.74
CA VAL A 163 -19.91 27.67 -27.81
C VAL A 163 -19.22 26.27 -27.94
N THR A 164 -17.94 26.29 -28.24
CA THR A 164 -17.12 25.06 -28.20
C THR A 164 -16.51 24.94 -26.81
N THR A 165 -16.90 23.90 -26.07
CA THR A 165 -16.37 23.59 -24.74
C THR A 165 -15.39 22.44 -24.81
N LEU A 166 -14.20 22.61 -24.23
CA LEU A 166 -13.22 21.55 -24.02
C LEU A 166 -12.87 21.44 -22.54
N LEU A 167 -12.61 20.20 -22.12
CA LEU A 167 -12.26 19.85 -20.74
C LEU A 167 -10.93 19.13 -20.72
N ILE A 168 -10.10 19.44 -19.75
CA ILE A 168 -8.85 18.75 -19.46
C ILE A 168 -8.72 18.48 -17.96
N VAL A 169 -7.91 17.48 -17.60
CA VAL A 169 -7.61 17.18 -16.20
C VAL A 169 -6.25 17.75 -15.83
N GLN A 170 -6.19 18.43 -14.70
CA GLN A 170 -4.96 18.79 -14.02
C GLN A 170 -4.97 18.17 -12.63
N LYS A 171 -3.86 17.56 -12.23
CA LYS A 171 -3.75 16.85 -10.95
C LYS A 171 -2.36 17.02 -10.34
N VAL A 172 -2.25 16.85 -9.03
CA VAL A 172 -0.98 16.64 -8.33
C VAL A 172 -0.76 15.13 -8.20
N ALA A 173 0.43 14.67 -8.53
CA ALA A 173 0.79 13.27 -8.34
C ALA A 173 0.73 12.90 -6.86
N ASP A 174 0.27 11.70 -6.57
CA ASP A 174 0.31 11.15 -5.23
C ASP A 174 1.76 10.78 -4.89
N THR A 175 2.23 11.23 -3.73
CA THR A 175 3.56 10.92 -3.20
C THR A 175 3.55 9.78 -2.19
N ALA A 176 2.37 9.25 -1.80
CA ALA A 176 2.24 8.18 -0.84
C ALA A 176 2.63 6.82 -1.46
N PRO A 177 3.47 6.02 -0.79
CA PRO A 177 3.65 4.61 -1.14
C PRO A 177 2.31 3.87 -1.01
N ARG A 178 2.06 2.90 -1.89
CA ARG A 178 0.78 2.20 -1.97
C ARG A 178 0.93 0.70 -1.73
N SER A 179 -0.19 0.03 -1.45
CA SER A 179 -0.27 -1.44 -1.39
C SER A 179 0.73 -2.05 -0.39
N LEU A 180 1.06 -1.36 0.72
CA LEU A 180 1.92 -1.97 1.74
C LEU A 180 1.30 -3.27 2.23
N ALA A 181 2.03 -4.37 2.04
CA ALA A 181 1.61 -5.73 2.37
C ALA A 181 2.76 -6.58 2.94
N ALA A 182 2.41 -7.58 3.75
CA ALA A 182 3.34 -8.62 4.17
C ALA A 182 3.35 -9.74 3.12
N VAL A 183 4.52 -10.01 2.54
CA VAL A 183 4.71 -11.06 1.52
C VAL A 183 5.21 -12.38 2.10
N LYS A 184 5.86 -12.32 3.27
CA LYS A 184 6.32 -13.48 4.02
C LYS A 184 6.42 -13.13 5.50
N LYS A 185 6.15 -14.08 6.36
CA LYS A 185 6.37 -13.97 7.80
C LYS A 185 6.93 -15.28 8.36
N THR A 186 7.59 -15.17 9.49
CA THR A 186 8.11 -16.27 10.30
C THR A 186 7.87 -15.94 11.78
N ALA A 187 8.32 -16.77 12.68
CA ALA A 187 8.28 -16.50 14.12
C ALA A 187 9.16 -15.29 14.55
N SER A 188 10.11 -14.87 13.72
CA SER A 188 11.10 -13.83 14.10
C SER A 188 11.33 -12.78 13.01
N SER A 189 10.58 -12.81 11.91
CA SER A 189 10.73 -11.85 10.82
C SER A 189 9.42 -11.62 10.05
N ILE A 190 9.28 -10.43 9.45
CA ILE A 190 8.22 -10.08 8.52
C ILE A 190 8.86 -9.41 7.31
N SER A 191 8.63 -9.98 6.12
CA SER A 191 9.02 -9.39 4.85
C SER A 191 7.86 -8.59 4.28
N LEU A 192 8.12 -7.36 3.91
CA LEU A 192 7.16 -6.36 3.45
C LEU A 192 7.45 -5.95 2.03
N SER A 193 6.42 -5.59 1.28
CA SER A 193 6.53 -4.95 -0.04
C SER A 193 5.50 -3.84 -0.18
N TRP A 194 5.79 -2.89 -1.04
CA TRP A 194 4.88 -1.79 -1.39
C TRP A 194 5.09 -1.33 -2.81
N ASP A 195 4.13 -0.60 -3.35
CA ASP A 195 4.23 0.03 -4.66
C ASP A 195 4.77 1.46 -4.52
N ALA A 196 5.59 1.85 -5.49
CA ALA A 196 6.03 3.24 -5.62
C ALA A 196 4.84 4.17 -5.85
N PRO A 197 4.90 5.44 -5.40
CA PRO A 197 3.86 6.42 -5.63
C PRO A 197 3.73 6.80 -7.11
N ASP A 198 2.68 7.59 -7.43
CA ASP A 198 2.47 8.11 -8.80
C ASP A 198 3.53 9.14 -9.17
N ASP A 199 4.00 9.94 -8.21
CA ASP A 199 5.12 10.85 -8.40
C ASP A 199 6.44 10.09 -8.57
N LYS A 200 6.92 9.99 -9.80
CA LYS A 200 8.16 9.26 -10.13
C LYS A 200 9.44 9.98 -9.70
N SER A 201 9.34 11.21 -9.24
CA SER A 201 10.47 11.92 -8.61
C SER A 201 10.73 11.43 -7.18
N VAL A 202 9.75 10.81 -6.54
CA VAL A 202 9.90 10.14 -5.25
C VAL A 202 10.51 8.76 -5.48
N THR A 203 11.75 8.57 -5.06
CA THR A 203 12.51 7.33 -5.24
C THR A 203 13.02 6.74 -3.93
N ARG A 204 12.76 7.37 -2.79
CA ARG A 204 13.30 6.94 -1.49
C ARG A 204 12.18 6.71 -0.49
N TYR A 205 12.34 5.68 0.34
CA TYR A 205 11.37 5.21 1.31
C TYR A 205 12.01 4.92 2.65
N GLN A 206 11.28 5.14 3.74
CA GLN A 206 11.69 4.77 5.08
C GLN A 206 10.56 4.01 5.77
N LEU A 207 10.87 2.83 6.32
CA LEU A 207 9.91 1.97 7.01
C LEU A 207 9.90 2.25 8.52
N TYR A 208 8.71 2.29 9.08
CA TYR A 208 8.44 2.44 10.51
C TYR A 208 7.68 1.25 11.04
N ARG A 209 8.06 0.81 12.25
CA ARG A 209 7.32 -0.11 13.10
C ARG A 209 6.77 0.68 14.28
N GLY A 210 5.44 0.91 14.29
CA GLY A 210 4.83 1.91 15.17
C GLY A 210 5.43 3.29 14.94
N SER A 211 6.03 3.88 15.95
CA SER A 211 6.71 5.19 15.86
C SER A 211 8.22 5.09 15.56
N THR A 212 8.80 3.90 15.53
CA THR A 212 10.25 3.69 15.42
C THR A 212 10.63 3.38 13.96
N ALA A 213 11.61 4.12 13.42
CA ALA A 213 12.21 3.79 12.12
C ALA A 213 13.00 2.46 12.24
N VAL A 214 12.68 1.50 11.37
CA VAL A 214 13.35 0.19 11.33
C VAL A 214 14.24 0.04 10.10
N SER A 215 14.19 0.99 9.17
CA SER A 215 15.14 1.10 8.06
C SER A 215 15.74 2.52 7.99
N SER A 216 16.91 2.66 7.38
CA SER A 216 17.35 3.91 6.77
C SER A 216 16.50 4.21 5.53
N ALA A 217 16.61 5.42 4.98
CA ALA A 217 16.00 5.74 3.68
C ALA A 217 16.64 4.90 2.57
N GLN A 218 15.82 4.22 1.78
CA GLN A 218 16.24 3.27 0.74
C GLN A 218 15.44 3.46 -0.55
N THR A 219 15.96 2.98 -1.67
CA THR A 219 15.27 2.99 -2.98
C THR A 219 14.47 1.71 -3.24
N ALA A 220 14.77 0.64 -2.52
CA ALA A 220 14.03 -0.62 -2.64
C ALA A 220 12.60 -0.47 -2.13
N THR A 221 11.66 -1.17 -2.78
CA THR A 221 10.25 -1.25 -2.41
C THR A 221 9.92 -2.51 -1.61
N THR A 222 10.93 -3.11 -1.00
CA THR A 222 10.83 -4.28 -0.11
C THR A 222 11.73 -4.09 1.09
N PHE A 223 11.35 -4.69 2.22
CA PHE A 223 12.16 -4.73 3.43
C PHE A 223 11.82 -5.96 4.26
N THR A 224 12.80 -6.53 4.96
CA THR A 224 12.57 -7.60 5.92
C THR A 224 12.96 -7.13 7.31
N ASP A 225 11.97 -7.00 8.19
CA ASP A 225 12.18 -6.73 9.60
C ASP A 225 12.48 -8.04 10.33
N THR A 226 13.56 -8.07 11.10
CA THR A 226 14.08 -9.27 11.78
C THR A 226 14.22 -9.03 13.28
N GLY A 227 14.44 -10.10 14.04
CA GLY A 227 14.57 -10.01 15.51
C GLY A 227 13.25 -9.73 16.20
N LEU A 228 12.14 -10.12 15.57
CA LEU A 228 10.80 -9.95 16.11
C LEU A 228 10.46 -11.07 17.10
N MET A 229 9.60 -10.78 18.06
CA MET A 229 9.03 -11.80 18.95
C MET A 229 7.98 -12.62 18.20
N ALA A 230 7.90 -13.91 18.50
CA ALA A 230 6.92 -14.81 17.93
C ALA A 230 5.50 -14.47 18.42
N ASN A 231 4.47 -14.81 17.61
CA ASN A 231 3.05 -14.61 17.90
C ASN A 231 2.71 -13.17 18.37
N THR A 232 3.47 -12.18 17.87
CA THR A 232 3.35 -10.78 18.30
C THR A 232 2.86 -9.92 17.13
N ALA A 233 1.89 -9.05 17.39
CA ALA A 233 1.36 -8.13 16.42
C ALA A 233 2.26 -6.89 16.29
N TYR A 234 2.59 -6.51 15.07
CA TYR A 234 3.36 -5.32 14.71
C TYR A 234 2.59 -4.47 13.71
N GLY A 235 2.63 -3.15 13.88
CA GLY A 235 2.07 -2.18 12.95
C GLY A 235 3.17 -1.55 12.11
N TYR A 236 3.03 -1.55 10.78
CA TYR A 236 4.01 -0.97 9.85
C TYR A 236 3.42 0.16 9.03
N THR A 237 4.25 1.14 8.73
CA THR A 237 3.96 2.27 7.82
C THR A 237 5.22 2.58 7.04
N VAL A 238 5.08 2.76 5.73
CA VAL A 238 6.17 3.24 4.86
C VAL A 238 5.94 4.70 4.55
N TYR A 239 6.95 5.53 4.74
CA TYR A 239 6.94 6.92 4.29
C TYR A 239 7.79 7.06 3.04
N SER A 240 7.31 7.80 2.06
CA SER A 240 8.17 8.41 1.06
C SER A 240 8.96 9.54 1.71
N VAL A 241 10.20 9.71 1.29
CA VAL A 241 11.08 10.75 1.81
C VAL A 241 11.75 11.53 0.68
N ASP A 242 12.08 12.80 0.93
CA ASP A 242 12.83 13.64 0.01
C ASP A 242 14.34 13.36 0.03
N GLY A 243 15.12 14.20 -0.66
CA GLY A 243 16.59 14.10 -0.70
C GLY A 243 17.28 14.28 0.65
N ASP A 244 16.64 15.01 1.56
CA ASP A 244 17.13 15.33 2.91
C ASP A 244 16.52 14.42 3.99
N ASP A 245 15.86 13.31 3.58
CA ASP A 245 15.18 12.34 4.43
C ASP A 245 13.95 12.88 5.20
N ASN A 246 13.40 14.03 4.80
CA ASN A 246 12.15 14.53 5.36
C ASN A 246 10.97 13.70 4.81
N ARG A 247 10.02 13.37 5.69
CA ARG A 247 8.83 12.61 5.31
C ARG A 247 7.90 13.44 4.43
N LEU A 248 7.48 12.87 3.31
CA LEU A 248 6.50 13.47 2.39
C LEU A 248 5.10 12.93 2.64
N ALA A 249 4.90 11.62 2.48
CA ALA A 249 3.59 10.99 2.63
C ALA A 249 3.72 9.56 3.17
N ALA A 250 2.66 9.08 3.81
CA ALA A 250 2.59 7.76 4.42
C ALA A 250 1.74 6.80 3.58
N SER A 251 2.12 5.51 3.58
CA SER A 251 1.27 4.41 3.10
C SER A 251 0.06 4.17 4.02
N ASN A 252 -0.78 3.18 3.67
CA ASN A 252 -1.68 2.55 4.62
C ASN A 252 -0.89 1.99 5.81
N VAL A 253 -1.53 1.93 6.99
CA VAL A 253 -1.01 1.19 8.14
C VAL A 253 -1.32 -0.29 7.94
N LEU A 254 -0.31 -1.14 8.10
CA LEU A 254 -0.41 -2.59 7.99
C LEU A 254 -0.17 -3.23 9.36
N ALA A 255 -1.15 -3.96 9.89
CA ALA A 255 -0.99 -4.80 11.08
C ALA A 255 -0.69 -6.24 10.68
N VAL A 256 0.39 -6.81 11.21
CA VAL A 256 0.84 -8.19 10.92
C VAL A 256 1.27 -8.86 12.21
N THR A 257 0.83 -10.10 12.42
CA THR A 257 1.28 -10.93 13.54
C THR A 257 2.30 -11.95 13.03
N THR A 258 3.46 -12.03 13.69
CA THR A 258 4.48 -13.06 13.44
C THR A 258 3.90 -14.46 13.70
N ASP A 259 4.51 -15.46 13.07
CA ASP A 259 4.10 -16.84 13.32
C ASP A 259 4.49 -17.27 14.74
N ARG A 260 3.83 -18.30 15.24
CA ARG A 260 4.20 -18.94 16.49
C ARG A 260 5.55 -19.64 16.32
N LYS A 261 6.35 -19.69 17.38
CA LYS A 261 7.55 -20.50 17.40
C LYS A 261 7.15 -21.97 17.44
N VAL A 262 7.51 -22.69 16.40
CA VAL A 262 7.26 -24.13 16.27
C VAL A 262 8.59 -24.89 16.17
N PRO A 263 8.68 -26.12 16.64
CA PRO A 263 9.89 -26.93 16.45
C PRO A 263 10.22 -27.11 14.98
N ALA A 264 11.49 -26.98 14.61
CA ALA A 264 11.95 -27.24 13.26
C ALA A 264 11.82 -28.74 12.91
N PRO A 265 11.39 -29.09 11.68
CA PRO A 265 11.32 -30.47 11.23
C PRO A 265 12.67 -31.16 11.36
N ASN A 266 12.67 -32.43 11.78
CA ASN A 266 13.86 -33.30 11.91
C ASN A 266 14.93 -32.80 12.91
N THR A 267 14.61 -31.84 13.77
CA THR A 267 15.49 -31.30 14.77
C THR A 267 15.24 -31.96 16.14
N TRP A 268 16.31 -32.24 16.86
CA TRP A 268 16.22 -32.78 18.21
C TRP A 268 16.30 -31.65 19.24
N TYR A 269 15.50 -31.76 20.29
CA TYR A 269 15.38 -30.75 21.35
C TYR A 269 15.55 -31.37 22.72
N HIS A 270 16.17 -30.63 23.62
CA HIS A 270 15.92 -30.80 25.04
C HIS A 270 14.68 -30.03 25.44
N VAL A 271 13.78 -30.66 26.16
CA VAL A 271 12.62 -30.00 26.77
C VAL A 271 12.97 -29.57 28.15
N VAL A 272 13.21 -28.29 28.37
CA VAL A 272 13.73 -27.71 29.59
C VAL A 272 12.60 -27.06 30.37
N THR A 273 12.48 -27.39 31.66
CA THR A 273 11.52 -26.75 32.57
C THR A 273 11.95 -25.33 32.92
N ALA A 274 11.06 -24.50 33.44
CA ALA A 274 11.42 -23.16 33.93
C ALA A 274 12.47 -23.18 35.04
N ALA A 275 12.53 -24.27 35.80
CA ALA A 275 13.57 -24.49 36.83
C ALA A 275 14.95 -24.92 36.26
N GLY A 276 15.09 -25.05 34.93
CA GLY A 276 16.34 -25.43 34.28
C GLY A 276 16.63 -26.93 34.24
N SER A 277 15.69 -27.79 34.63
CA SER A 277 15.80 -29.24 34.50
C SER A 277 15.33 -29.72 33.14
N CYS A 278 15.91 -30.81 32.62
CA CYS A 278 15.49 -31.42 31.35
C CYS A 278 14.50 -32.56 31.59
N VAL A 279 13.55 -32.70 30.68
CA VAL A 279 12.72 -33.90 30.56
C VAL A 279 13.60 -35.04 30.09
N ASP A 280 13.49 -36.18 30.75
CA ASP A 280 14.26 -37.40 30.48
C ASP A 280 13.34 -38.62 30.41
N ALA A 281 13.63 -39.49 29.47
CA ALA A 281 12.95 -40.78 29.32
C ALA A 281 13.61 -41.92 30.13
N ALA A 282 14.69 -41.64 30.85
CA ALA A 282 15.51 -42.55 31.67
C ALA A 282 15.69 -43.99 31.09
N ALA A 283 16.81 -44.64 31.33
CA ALA A 283 17.01 -46.02 30.89
C ALA A 283 16.51 -47.03 31.96
N PRO A 284 15.97 -48.21 31.56
CA PRO A 284 15.64 -48.61 30.17
C PRO A 284 14.38 -47.92 29.63
N GLN A 285 14.41 -47.55 28.35
CA GLN A 285 13.26 -46.88 27.69
C GLN A 285 12.25 -47.91 27.23
N GLU A 286 11.46 -48.44 28.14
CA GLU A 286 10.43 -49.47 27.91
C GLU A 286 9.05 -48.82 27.75
N GLU A 287 8.07 -49.60 27.21
CA GLU A 287 6.68 -49.17 27.16
C GLU A 287 6.13 -48.94 28.58
N GLY A 288 5.41 -47.84 28.78
CA GLY A 288 4.87 -47.45 30.06
C GLY A 288 5.88 -46.73 30.96
N ARG A 289 7.13 -46.54 30.53
CA ARG A 289 8.11 -45.77 31.27
C ARG A 289 7.65 -44.34 31.50
N VAL A 290 7.65 -43.90 32.74
CA VAL A 290 7.27 -42.54 33.13
C VAL A 290 8.39 -41.58 32.76
N LEU A 291 8.03 -40.47 32.12
CA LEU A 291 8.96 -39.34 31.90
C LEU A 291 9.20 -38.61 33.23
N ALA A 292 10.43 -38.23 33.48
CA ALA A 292 10.82 -37.51 34.69
C ALA A 292 11.69 -36.31 34.34
N THR A 293 11.89 -35.41 35.29
CA THR A 293 12.86 -34.33 35.17
C THR A 293 14.21 -34.72 35.72
N THR A 294 15.29 -34.31 35.10
CA THR A 294 16.66 -34.55 35.54
C THR A 294 17.55 -33.34 35.27
N LEU A 295 18.77 -33.34 35.74
CA LEU A 295 19.75 -32.34 35.28
C LEU A 295 19.98 -32.50 33.79
N CYS A 296 20.01 -31.37 33.07
CA CYS A 296 20.25 -31.39 31.64
C CYS A 296 21.62 -32.00 31.33
N SER A 297 21.64 -33.01 30.46
CA SER A 297 22.86 -33.68 30.00
C SER A 297 22.82 -33.86 28.50
N THR A 298 23.95 -34.14 27.89
CA THR A 298 24.05 -34.48 26.47
C THR A 298 23.58 -35.90 26.16
N ALA A 299 23.04 -36.63 27.15
CA ALA A 299 22.51 -37.96 26.95
C ALA A 299 21.33 -37.98 25.99
N SER A 300 21.30 -38.96 25.10
CA SER A 300 20.24 -39.10 24.09
C SER A 300 18.84 -39.37 24.69
N SER A 301 18.78 -39.83 25.94
CA SER A 301 17.55 -40.05 26.69
C SER A 301 16.74 -38.79 26.99
N SER A 302 17.38 -37.63 26.98
CA SER A 302 16.77 -36.32 27.18
C SER A 302 16.55 -35.54 25.87
N SER A 303 16.71 -36.20 24.71
CA SER A 303 16.52 -35.58 23.39
C SER A 303 15.24 -36.09 22.73
N PHE A 304 14.39 -35.14 22.28
CA PHE A 304 13.10 -35.40 21.72
C PHE A 304 12.91 -34.65 20.39
N ARG A 305 12.18 -35.27 19.47
CA ARG A 305 11.83 -34.66 18.20
C ARG A 305 10.31 -34.49 18.10
N PHE A 306 9.87 -33.31 17.73
CA PHE A 306 8.48 -32.97 17.54
C PHE A 306 8.12 -33.14 16.06
N VAL A 307 7.21 -34.08 15.78
CA VAL A 307 6.72 -34.36 14.42
C VAL A 307 5.30 -33.82 14.33
N ALA A 308 5.09 -32.77 13.53
CA ALA A 308 3.77 -32.17 13.33
C ALA A 308 2.87 -33.06 12.51
N ASP A 309 1.59 -33.17 12.87
CA ASP A 309 0.52 -33.70 12.04
C ASP A 309 -0.11 -32.62 11.14
N ALA A 310 -1.11 -32.99 10.36
CA ALA A 310 -1.81 -32.08 9.43
C ALA A 310 -2.63 -30.99 10.18
N GLU A 311 -3.04 -31.26 11.42
CA GLU A 311 -3.82 -30.38 12.28
C GLU A 311 -2.96 -29.45 13.12
N GLY A 312 -1.61 -29.57 13.05
CA GLY A 312 -0.64 -28.76 13.80
C GLY A 312 -0.42 -29.21 15.25
N ALA A 313 -0.82 -30.42 15.61
CA ALA A 313 -0.40 -31.08 16.81
C ALA A 313 0.91 -31.86 16.57
N TYR A 314 1.55 -32.33 17.64
CA TYR A 314 2.86 -32.95 17.58
C TYR A 314 2.82 -34.35 18.21
N THR A 315 3.40 -35.32 17.53
CA THR A 315 3.93 -36.53 18.15
C THR A 315 5.35 -36.25 18.62
N VAL A 316 5.68 -36.60 19.87
CA VAL A 316 7.00 -36.32 20.46
C VAL A 316 7.78 -37.60 20.57
N ASN A 317 8.78 -37.76 19.71
CA ASN A 317 9.59 -38.98 19.59
C ASN A 317 10.87 -38.89 20.44
N ALA A 318 11.19 -39.95 21.20
CA ALA A 318 12.45 -40.08 21.91
C ALA A 318 13.57 -40.51 20.94
N LYS A 319 14.82 -39.99 21.13
CA LYS A 319 15.93 -40.20 20.20
C LYS A 319 16.43 -41.66 20.18
N THR A 320 16.31 -42.38 21.25
CA THR A 320 17.04 -43.67 21.44
C THR A 320 16.30 -44.91 20.98
N ASN A 321 14.95 -44.89 20.81
CA ASN A 321 14.21 -46.15 20.56
C ASN A 321 12.89 -45.97 19.79
N ALA A 322 12.68 -44.89 19.05
CA ALA A 322 11.46 -44.63 18.30
C ALA A 322 10.18 -44.68 19.16
N ARG A 323 10.29 -44.43 20.46
CA ARG A 323 9.13 -44.34 21.32
C ARG A 323 8.59 -42.92 21.36
N VAL A 324 7.28 -42.81 21.58
CA VAL A 324 6.56 -41.54 21.63
C VAL A 324 6.03 -41.25 23.02
N TRP A 325 5.85 -39.98 23.34
CA TRP A 325 5.15 -39.58 24.55
C TRP A 325 3.69 -39.96 24.49
N ASP A 326 3.14 -40.39 25.61
CA ASP A 326 1.76 -40.86 25.74
C ASP A 326 1.14 -40.32 27.04
N SER A 327 -0.02 -39.70 26.92
CA SER A 327 -0.82 -39.18 28.04
C SER A 327 -1.97 -40.13 28.44
N ARG A 328 -1.97 -41.38 27.96
CA ARG A 328 -3.03 -42.41 28.21
C ARG A 328 -3.18 -42.74 29.68
N ALA A 329 -2.12 -42.67 30.46
CA ALA A 329 -2.15 -42.91 31.90
C ALA A 329 -3.19 -42.03 32.61
N LYS A 330 -3.42 -40.80 32.14
CA LYS A 330 -4.45 -39.93 32.68
C LYS A 330 -5.87 -40.49 32.51
N LYS A 331 -6.18 -41.13 31.40
CA LYS A 331 -7.45 -41.82 31.19
C LYS A 331 -7.65 -43.03 32.06
N GLN A 332 -6.57 -43.66 32.47
CA GLN A 332 -6.55 -44.83 33.35
C GLN A 332 -6.45 -44.51 34.85
N GLY A 333 -6.56 -43.23 35.22
CA GLY A 333 -6.52 -42.76 36.60
C GLY A 333 -5.13 -42.28 37.11
N SER A 334 -4.05 -42.49 36.34
CA SER A 334 -2.74 -41.87 36.61
C SER A 334 -2.60 -40.54 35.92
N SER A 335 -1.83 -39.64 36.51
CA SER A 335 -1.50 -38.33 35.88
C SER A 335 -0.17 -38.35 35.11
N ASP A 336 0.56 -39.47 35.09
CA ASP A 336 1.91 -39.52 34.54
C ASP A 336 1.92 -39.44 32.99
N VAL A 337 2.96 -38.82 32.43
CA VAL A 337 3.31 -38.89 31.02
C VAL A 337 4.29 -40.05 30.82
N THR A 338 3.97 -40.98 29.94
CA THR A 338 4.73 -42.21 29.73
C THR A 338 5.27 -42.31 28.30
N LEU A 339 6.16 -43.26 28.06
CA LEU A 339 6.59 -43.70 26.74
C LEU A 339 5.66 -44.81 26.19
N SER A 340 5.37 -44.79 24.91
CA SER A 340 4.63 -45.85 24.22
C SER A 340 5.29 -46.17 22.88
N VAL A 341 5.00 -47.35 22.35
CA VAL A 341 5.45 -47.76 21.01
C VAL A 341 4.68 -46.92 19.94
N GLU A 342 5.38 -46.45 18.95
CA GLU A 342 4.76 -45.89 17.77
C GLU A 342 4.26 -47.05 16.90
N ASP A 343 2.98 -47.34 16.93
CA ASP A 343 2.38 -48.50 16.26
C ASP A 343 1.75 -48.17 14.90
N GLY A 344 2.01 -46.98 14.34
CA GLY A 344 1.52 -46.52 13.04
C GLY A 344 -0.02 -46.50 12.90
N GLY A 345 -0.73 -46.78 13.99
CA GLY A 345 -2.18 -46.73 14.03
C GLY A 345 -2.70 -45.31 13.99
N ALA A 346 -3.70 -45.10 13.18
CA ALA A 346 -4.34 -43.80 12.97
C ALA A 346 -4.63 -43.07 14.28
N GLN A 347 -4.10 -41.87 14.39
CA GLN A 347 -4.48 -40.80 15.29
C GLN A 347 -4.92 -41.20 16.69
N ARG A 348 -4.01 -41.73 17.46
CA ARG A 348 -4.25 -41.83 18.90
C ARG A 348 -4.02 -40.49 19.56
N LEU A 349 -5.08 -39.75 19.87
CA LEU A 349 -5.04 -38.42 20.48
C LEU A 349 -4.23 -38.36 21.76
N GLU A 350 -4.08 -39.48 22.48
CA GLU A 350 -3.22 -39.59 23.66
C GLU A 350 -1.72 -39.37 23.39
N ARG A 351 -1.30 -39.51 22.13
CA ARG A 351 0.10 -39.33 21.69
C ARG A 351 0.36 -38.00 21.00
N HIS A 352 -0.67 -37.19 20.86
CA HIS A 352 -0.59 -35.87 20.21
C HIS A 352 -0.62 -34.77 21.27
N PHE A 353 0.25 -33.81 21.09
CA PHE A 353 0.43 -32.67 22.00
C PHE A 353 0.38 -31.37 21.21
N ALA A 354 -0.29 -30.37 21.74
CA ALA A 354 -0.24 -29.02 21.23
C ALA A 354 0.79 -28.19 22.02
N LEU A 355 1.56 -27.37 21.31
CA LEU A 355 2.43 -26.39 21.92
C LEU A 355 1.70 -25.05 21.97
N ILE A 356 1.51 -24.51 23.15
CA ILE A 356 0.84 -23.23 23.37
C ILE A 356 1.92 -22.25 23.83
N SER A 357 2.14 -21.17 23.08
CA SER A 357 3.08 -20.14 23.48
C SER A 357 2.65 -19.50 24.80
N VAL A 358 3.57 -19.38 25.74
CA VAL A 358 3.38 -18.72 27.03
C VAL A 358 4.06 -17.38 27.05
N ASP A 359 5.31 -17.34 26.61
CA ASP A 359 6.14 -16.15 26.50
C ASP A 359 7.03 -16.26 25.26
N ASP A 360 6.71 -15.46 24.27
CA ASP A 360 7.41 -15.46 22.99
C ASP A 360 8.83 -14.88 23.11
N SER A 361 9.11 -14.08 24.13
CA SER A 361 10.45 -13.53 24.37
C SER A 361 11.44 -14.59 24.82
N THR A 362 11.01 -15.51 25.67
CA THR A 362 11.80 -16.64 26.15
C THR A 362 11.63 -17.89 25.29
N GLY A 363 10.59 -17.96 24.48
CA GLY A 363 10.19 -19.15 23.74
C GLY A 363 9.58 -20.22 24.64
N ALA A 364 9.05 -19.83 25.79
CA ALA A 364 8.38 -20.74 26.71
C ALA A 364 7.03 -21.18 26.13
N VAL A 365 6.71 -22.46 26.26
CA VAL A 365 5.49 -23.10 25.82
C VAL A 365 4.85 -23.93 26.93
N GLN A 366 3.51 -24.02 26.95
CA GLN A 366 2.80 -25.10 27.59
C GLN A 366 2.64 -26.27 26.60
N ILE A 367 2.78 -27.48 27.12
CA ILE A 367 2.58 -28.72 26.33
C ILE A 367 1.27 -29.34 26.76
N ARG A 368 0.25 -29.24 25.89
CA ARG A 368 -1.12 -29.68 26.15
C ARG A 368 -1.41 -31.00 25.45
N GLY A 369 -1.96 -31.98 26.16
CA GLY A 369 -2.40 -33.24 25.56
C GLY A 369 -3.67 -33.05 24.72
N MET A 370 -3.73 -33.66 23.54
CA MET A 370 -4.90 -33.54 22.63
C MET A 370 -6.08 -34.35 23.13
N GLN A 371 -5.87 -35.54 23.69
CA GLN A 371 -6.95 -36.36 24.26
C GLN A 371 -7.53 -35.75 25.55
N VAL A 372 -6.67 -35.13 26.35
CA VAL A 372 -7.03 -34.48 27.61
C VAL A 372 -6.88 -32.97 27.47
N SER A 373 -7.61 -32.40 26.54
CA SER A 373 -7.44 -31.04 26.00
C SER A 373 -7.46 -29.89 27.02
N LYS A 374 -7.89 -30.16 28.24
CA LYS A 374 -7.85 -29.20 29.37
C LYS A 374 -6.67 -29.47 30.31
N HIS A 375 -5.76 -30.40 29.96
CA HIS A 375 -4.63 -30.72 30.78
C HIS A 375 -3.31 -30.44 30.05
N CYS A 376 -2.41 -29.82 30.77
CA CYS A 376 -1.05 -29.48 30.33
C CYS A 376 -0.03 -30.28 31.11
N MET A 377 1.10 -30.53 30.49
CA MET A 377 2.22 -31.17 31.14
C MET A 377 2.74 -30.27 32.29
N GLN A 378 2.98 -30.87 33.42
CA GLN A 378 3.49 -30.21 34.61
C GLN A 378 4.75 -30.91 35.11
N SER A 379 5.78 -30.13 35.41
CA SER A 379 7.00 -30.57 36.07
C SER A 379 6.92 -30.35 37.57
N GLY A 380 7.60 -31.21 38.34
CA GLY A 380 7.89 -31.00 39.75
C GLY A 380 9.37 -30.73 40.01
N ALA A 381 9.84 -31.03 41.19
CA ALA A 381 11.27 -30.96 41.50
C ALA A 381 12.09 -31.92 40.60
N SER A 382 13.38 -31.66 40.45
CA SER A 382 14.27 -32.56 39.70
C SER A 382 14.20 -33.99 40.24
N GLY A 383 14.08 -34.97 39.33
CA GLY A 383 13.90 -36.39 39.67
C GLY A 383 12.44 -36.82 39.81
N THR A 384 11.47 -35.93 39.70
CA THR A 384 10.04 -36.26 39.78
C THR A 384 9.43 -36.57 38.43
N ALA A 385 8.33 -37.35 38.43
CA ALA A 385 7.54 -37.63 37.25
C ALA A 385 6.92 -36.40 36.67
N LEU A 386 6.83 -36.34 35.32
CA LEU A 386 6.00 -35.39 34.60
C LEU A 386 4.55 -35.83 34.61
N THR A 387 3.66 -34.93 34.91
CA THR A 387 2.23 -35.23 35.06
C THR A 387 1.36 -34.37 34.16
N MET A 388 0.18 -34.86 33.82
CA MET A 388 -0.86 -34.08 33.17
C MET A 388 -1.81 -33.47 34.19
N GLN A 389 -1.79 -32.17 34.35
CA GLN A 389 -2.63 -31.40 35.29
C GLN A 389 -3.51 -30.42 34.55
N PRO A 390 -4.59 -29.89 35.16
CA PRO A 390 -5.37 -28.81 34.53
C PRO A 390 -4.45 -27.70 34.05
N CYS A 391 -4.67 -27.24 32.83
CA CYS A 391 -3.84 -26.15 32.27
C CYS A 391 -4.05 -24.88 33.11
N ASP A 392 -2.95 -24.28 33.53
CA ASP A 392 -2.98 -22.93 34.08
C ASP A 392 -3.32 -21.94 33.01
N THR A 393 -4.35 -21.13 33.24
CA THR A 393 -4.81 -20.06 32.34
C THR A 393 -4.61 -18.68 32.95
N THR A 394 -4.02 -18.62 34.15
CA THR A 394 -3.68 -17.33 34.78
C THR A 394 -2.47 -16.70 34.10
N ILE A 395 -2.38 -15.37 34.14
CA ILE A 395 -1.22 -14.65 33.59
C ILE A 395 -0.50 -13.93 34.75
N PRO A 396 0.76 -14.20 34.99
CA PRO A 396 1.66 -15.18 34.32
C PRO A 396 1.29 -16.63 34.61
N ILE A 397 1.52 -17.51 33.63
CA ILE A 397 1.35 -18.96 33.77
C ILE A 397 2.38 -19.48 34.81
N GLN A 398 1.99 -20.45 35.63
CA GLN A 398 2.90 -21.04 36.64
C GLN A 398 4.12 -21.68 35.98
N ASP A 399 5.30 -21.47 36.59
CA ASP A 399 6.57 -21.95 36.07
C ASP A 399 6.62 -23.48 35.87
N ASN A 400 5.87 -24.23 36.67
CA ASN A 400 5.85 -25.69 36.59
C ASN A 400 5.10 -26.23 35.34
N GLN A 401 4.39 -25.39 34.62
CA GLN A 401 3.75 -25.72 33.32
C GLN A 401 4.43 -25.02 32.12
N GLN A 402 5.58 -24.40 32.36
CA GLN A 402 6.37 -23.75 31.31
C GLN A 402 7.58 -24.61 30.93
N PHE A 403 7.75 -24.76 29.61
CA PHE A 403 8.86 -25.51 29.03
C PHE A 403 9.49 -24.71 27.89
N THR A 404 10.79 -24.83 27.74
CA THR A 404 11.56 -24.28 26.63
C THR A 404 12.16 -25.39 25.79
N LEU A 405 12.05 -25.29 24.47
CA LEU A 405 12.68 -26.23 23.55
C LEU A 405 14.07 -25.72 23.17
N VAL A 406 15.09 -26.39 23.64
CA VAL A 406 16.50 -26.06 23.36
C VAL A 406 17.03 -27.03 22.33
N GLU A 407 17.46 -26.50 21.18
CA GLU A 407 17.97 -27.32 20.07
C GLU A 407 19.25 -28.04 20.50
N VAL A 408 19.31 -29.35 20.24
CA VAL A 408 20.49 -30.19 20.47
C VAL A 408 21.40 -30.06 19.27
N ALA A 409 22.64 -29.65 19.49
CA ALA A 409 23.63 -29.59 18.42
C ALA A 409 23.74 -30.95 17.72
N PRO A 410 23.89 -30.96 16.36
CA PRO A 410 23.97 -32.17 15.56
C PRO A 410 25.14 -33.12 15.95
#